data_93b7f0f08772855fe5b0021d6a8afa3d
#
_entry.id   93b7f0f08772855fe5b0021d6a8afa3d
#
_cell.length_a   1.000
_cell.length_b   1.000
_cell.length_c   1.000
_cell.angle_alpha   90.00
_cell.angle_beta   90.00
_cell.angle_gamma   90.00
#
_symmetry.space_group_name_H-M   'P 1'
#
loop_
_entity.id
_entity.type
_entity.pdbx_description
1 polymer ?
#
loop_
_entity_poly.entity_id
_entity_poly.type
_entity_poly.pdbx_seq_one_letter_code
_entity_poly.pdbx_strand_id
1 'polypeptide(L)'
;MDTKSRIVPRGIRNNNPLNIRIGNVWLGEVAVNSDGVFEQFISMQYGIRAAFILLRRYIRHYKLTTIEEIISRWAPEVENKLKAYIDVVCQRTGLPADAPLSYEDQPTMCALLAAMAYVECGQVLDEKKIIEGYKMA
;
A
#
# COMPACT_ATOMS: atom_id res chain seq x y z
N MET A 1 10.82 -30.99 -1.16
CA MET A 1 10.87 -29.52 -1.26
C MET A 1 9.49 -28.94 -0.99
N ASP A 2 9.40 -28.01 -0.08
CA ASP A 2 8.12 -27.40 0.30
C ASP A 2 7.62 -26.49 -0.82
N THR A 3 6.46 -26.82 -1.40
CA THR A 3 5.84 -26.01 -2.43
C THR A 3 5.36 -24.65 -1.92
N LYS A 4 5.07 -24.53 -0.62
CA LYS A 4 4.63 -23.26 0.00
C LYS A 4 5.68 -22.16 -0.10
N SER A 5 6.98 -22.53 -0.02
CA SER A 5 8.08 -21.55 -0.13
C SER A 5 8.18 -20.93 -1.51
N ARG A 6 7.49 -21.49 -2.51
CA ARG A 6 7.49 -21.01 -3.89
C ARG A 6 6.28 -20.14 -4.21
N ILE A 7 5.31 -20.06 -3.29
CA ILE A 7 4.11 -19.25 -3.50
C ILE A 7 4.46 -17.81 -3.22
N VAL A 8 4.38 -16.99 -4.26
CA VAL A 8 4.62 -15.55 -4.16
C VAL A 8 3.26 -14.86 -4.03
N PRO A 9 3.05 -14.06 -2.99
CA PRO A 9 1.80 -13.29 -2.85
C PRO A 9 1.51 -12.48 -4.11
N ARG A 10 0.24 -12.36 -4.45
CA ARG A 10 -0.22 -11.69 -5.67
C ARG A 10 0.30 -10.26 -5.80
N GLY A 11 0.28 -9.49 -4.71
CA GLY A 11 0.81 -8.12 -4.71
C GLY A 11 2.31 -8.06 -4.98
N ILE A 12 3.07 -9.01 -4.46
CA ILE A 12 4.51 -9.09 -4.72
C ILE A 12 4.77 -9.49 -6.17
N ARG A 13 4.05 -10.50 -6.67
CA ARG A 13 4.16 -10.96 -8.05
C ARG A 13 3.85 -9.86 -9.05
N ASN A 14 2.92 -8.99 -8.73
CA ASN A 14 2.50 -7.88 -9.59
C ASN A 14 3.35 -6.62 -9.40
N ASN A 15 4.33 -6.61 -8.50
CA ASN A 15 5.03 -5.40 -8.08
C ASN A 15 4.05 -4.30 -7.62
N ASN A 16 2.97 -4.71 -6.98
CA ASN A 16 1.85 -3.88 -6.56
C ASN A 16 1.49 -4.23 -5.10
N PRO A 17 2.28 -3.75 -4.12
CA PRO A 17 2.21 -4.25 -2.75
C PRO A 17 0.93 -3.86 -2.00
N LEU A 18 0.20 -2.86 -2.47
CA LEU A 18 -1.07 -2.45 -1.88
C LEU A 18 -2.28 -2.91 -2.71
N ASN A 19 -2.09 -3.80 -3.68
CA ASN A 19 -3.16 -4.38 -4.48
C ASN A 19 -4.06 -3.31 -5.13
N ILE A 20 -3.44 -2.33 -5.78
CA ILE A 20 -4.16 -1.29 -6.51
C ILE A 20 -4.92 -1.95 -7.66
N ARG A 21 -6.22 -1.68 -7.76
CA ARG A 21 -7.06 -2.23 -8.83
C ARG A 21 -6.84 -1.47 -10.13
N ILE A 22 -7.02 -2.17 -11.25
CA ILE A 22 -7.00 -1.56 -12.58
C ILE A 22 -8.09 -0.49 -12.66
N GLY A 23 -7.76 0.66 -13.23
CA GLY A 23 -8.72 1.76 -13.39
C GLY A 23 -8.08 3.08 -13.75
N ASN A 24 -6.79 3.22 -13.52
CA ASN A 24 -6.04 4.42 -13.88
C ASN A 24 -4.83 4.05 -14.73
N VAL A 25 -4.26 5.06 -15.39
CA VAL A 25 -2.99 4.89 -16.11
C VAL A 25 -1.87 5.31 -15.17
N TRP A 26 -0.93 4.41 -14.94
CA TRP A 26 0.19 4.64 -14.02
C TRP A 26 1.51 4.56 -14.76
N LEU A 27 2.44 5.41 -14.35
CA LEU A 27 3.82 5.29 -14.80
C LEU A 27 4.38 3.95 -14.33
N GLY A 28 5.06 3.24 -15.23
CA GLY A 28 5.68 1.95 -14.91
C GLY A 28 4.75 0.75 -14.96
N GLU A 29 3.53 0.89 -15.48
CA GLU A 29 2.68 -0.26 -15.76
C GLU A 29 3.33 -1.17 -16.79
N VAL A 30 3.08 -2.48 -16.68
CA VAL A 30 3.44 -3.42 -17.74
C VAL A 30 2.62 -3.16 -19.00
N ALA A 31 3.17 -3.53 -20.17
CA ALA A 31 2.50 -3.29 -21.46
C ALA A 31 1.18 -4.06 -21.57
N VAL A 32 1.16 -5.30 -21.09
CA VAL A 32 -0.04 -6.16 -21.13
C VAL A 32 -0.27 -6.74 -19.75
N ASN A 33 -1.39 -6.36 -19.13
CA ASN A 33 -1.76 -6.87 -17.82
C ASN A 33 -2.27 -8.30 -17.94
N SER A 34 -1.68 -9.21 -17.15
CA SER A 34 -2.08 -10.61 -17.11
C SER A 34 -2.89 -10.97 -15.87
N ASP A 35 -3.05 -10.06 -14.92
CA ASP A 35 -3.81 -10.30 -13.70
C ASP A 35 -5.33 -10.14 -13.92
N GLY A 36 -5.73 -9.11 -14.64
CA GLY A 36 -7.13 -8.84 -14.98
C GLY A 36 -7.90 -8.06 -13.93
N VAL A 37 -7.40 -7.95 -12.70
CA VAL A 37 -8.06 -7.25 -11.59
C VAL A 37 -7.16 -6.18 -11.00
N PHE A 38 -5.92 -6.54 -10.70
CA PHE A 38 -4.94 -5.64 -10.09
C PHE A 38 -3.91 -5.16 -11.10
N GLU A 39 -3.42 -3.95 -10.90
CA GLU A 39 -2.33 -3.40 -11.70
C GLU A 39 -1.07 -4.24 -11.56
N GLN A 40 -0.28 -4.25 -12.62
CA GLN A 40 1.04 -4.88 -12.64
C GLN A 40 2.07 -3.84 -13.07
N PHE A 41 3.15 -3.75 -12.29
CA PHE A 41 4.21 -2.78 -12.54
C PHE A 41 5.51 -3.47 -12.96
N ILE A 42 6.35 -2.75 -13.70
CA ILE A 42 7.63 -3.28 -14.17
C ILE A 42 8.67 -3.42 -13.05
N SER A 43 8.47 -2.70 -11.93
CA SER A 43 9.29 -2.85 -10.73
C SER A 43 8.49 -2.50 -9.49
N MET A 44 8.98 -2.97 -8.34
CA MET A 44 8.35 -2.70 -7.06
C MET A 44 8.29 -1.20 -6.76
N GLN A 45 9.31 -0.44 -7.13
CA GLN A 45 9.35 1.01 -6.90
C GLN A 45 8.20 1.73 -7.59
N TYR A 46 7.82 1.33 -8.79
CA TYR A 46 6.69 1.94 -9.49
C TYR A 46 5.35 1.61 -8.81
N GLY A 47 5.19 0.40 -8.32
CA GLY A 47 3.99 0.03 -7.55
C GLY A 47 3.90 0.80 -6.23
N ILE A 48 5.01 0.98 -5.56
CA ILE A 48 5.09 1.78 -4.33
C ILE A 48 4.80 3.25 -4.64
N ARG A 49 5.38 3.79 -5.72
CA ARG A 49 5.11 5.16 -6.19
C ARG A 49 3.61 5.39 -6.38
N ALA A 50 2.94 4.50 -7.07
CA ALA A 50 1.50 4.60 -7.31
C ALA A 50 0.72 4.62 -6.00
N ALA A 51 1.09 3.78 -5.05
CA ALA A 51 0.46 3.73 -3.73
C ALA A 51 0.64 5.05 -2.97
N PHE A 52 1.83 5.64 -3.00
CA PHE A 52 2.06 6.95 -2.36
C PHE A 52 1.26 8.07 -3.02
N ILE A 53 1.13 8.05 -4.34
CA ILE A 53 0.30 9.04 -5.05
C ILE A 53 -1.16 8.93 -4.57
N LEU A 54 -1.68 7.73 -4.39
CA LEU A 54 -3.03 7.53 -3.87
C LEU A 54 -3.16 7.98 -2.42
N LEU A 55 -2.20 7.66 -1.56
CA LEU A 55 -2.20 8.12 -0.16
C LEU A 55 -2.16 9.65 -0.08
N ARG A 56 -1.33 10.28 -0.91
CA ARG A 56 -1.27 11.74 -1.00
C ARG A 56 -2.62 12.32 -1.41
N ARG A 57 -3.27 11.71 -2.39
CA ARG A 57 -4.61 12.13 -2.84
C ARG A 57 -5.63 11.99 -1.72
N TYR A 58 -5.60 10.88 -0.97
CA TYR A 58 -6.49 10.68 0.16
C TYR A 58 -6.34 11.78 1.21
N ILE A 59 -5.11 12.11 1.55
CA ILE A 59 -4.81 13.11 2.57
C ILE A 59 -5.15 14.52 2.07
N ARG A 60 -4.65 14.90 0.88
CA ARG A 60 -4.75 16.27 0.38
C ARG A 60 -6.09 16.59 -0.28
N HIS A 61 -6.60 15.67 -1.08
CA HIS A 61 -7.83 15.91 -1.85
C HIS A 61 -9.07 15.52 -1.08
N TYR A 62 -9.09 14.32 -0.52
CA TYR A 62 -10.27 13.83 0.21
C TYR A 62 -10.25 14.16 1.70
N LYS A 63 -9.19 14.79 2.19
CA LYS A 63 -9.05 15.20 3.61
C LYS A 63 -9.16 14.03 4.58
N LEU A 64 -8.71 12.85 4.18
CA LEU A 64 -8.62 11.67 5.04
C LEU A 64 -7.23 11.68 5.68
N THR A 65 -7.15 12.13 6.92
CA THR A 65 -5.86 12.46 7.55
C THR A 65 -5.50 11.57 8.73
N THR A 66 -6.25 10.51 8.97
CA THR A 66 -5.96 9.55 10.03
C THR A 66 -5.88 8.14 9.46
N ILE A 67 -5.22 7.24 10.17
CA ILE A 67 -5.14 5.82 9.76
C ILE A 67 -6.54 5.25 9.57
N GLU A 68 -7.42 5.49 10.53
CA GLU A 68 -8.80 5.00 10.48
C GLU A 68 -9.52 5.48 9.22
N GLU A 69 -9.43 6.76 8.89
CA GLU A 69 -10.08 7.32 7.71
C GLU A 69 -9.50 6.77 6.41
N ILE A 70 -8.16 6.67 6.34
CA ILE A 70 -7.48 6.17 5.15
C ILE A 70 -7.83 4.71 4.89
N ILE A 71 -7.72 3.86 5.90
CA ILE A 71 -7.98 2.42 5.74
C ILE A 71 -9.46 2.16 5.46
N SER A 72 -10.36 2.91 6.07
CA SER A 72 -11.79 2.78 5.82
C SER A 72 -12.16 3.03 4.37
N ARG A 73 -11.45 3.92 3.68
CA ARG A 73 -11.64 4.16 2.25
C ARG A 73 -10.86 3.19 1.39
N TRP A 74 -9.64 2.84 1.81
CA TRP A 74 -8.77 1.94 1.04
C TRP A 74 -9.36 0.54 0.92
N ALA A 75 -9.87 0.00 2.02
CA ALA A 75 -10.38 -1.35 2.10
C ALA A 75 -11.76 -1.36 2.78
N PRO A 76 -12.84 -0.88 2.09
CA PRO A 76 -14.18 -0.84 2.67
C PRO A 76 -14.79 -2.24 2.75
N GLU A 77 -14.24 -3.07 3.60
CA GLU A 77 -14.66 -4.46 3.78
C GLU A 77 -15.63 -4.61 4.95
N VAL A 78 -15.99 -5.85 5.28
CA VAL A 78 -16.80 -6.13 6.46
C VAL A 78 -16.10 -5.63 7.72
N GLU A 79 -16.89 -5.14 8.67
CA GLU A 79 -16.42 -4.37 9.83
C GLU A 79 -15.26 -5.03 10.59
N ASN A 80 -15.33 -6.33 10.87
CA ASN A 80 -14.30 -7.02 11.65
C ASN A 80 -12.96 -7.13 10.88
N LYS A 81 -12.99 -7.25 9.56
CA LYS A 81 -11.78 -7.25 8.74
C LYS A 81 -11.16 -5.86 8.69
N LEU A 82 -12.00 -4.83 8.57
CA LEU A 82 -11.55 -3.44 8.59
C LEU A 82 -10.86 -3.12 9.92
N LYS A 83 -11.48 -3.51 11.03
CA LYS A 83 -10.91 -3.30 12.36
C LYS A 83 -9.55 -4.00 12.50
N ALA A 84 -9.44 -5.23 12.04
CA ALA A 84 -8.19 -5.99 12.09
C ALA A 84 -7.10 -5.30 11.26
N TYR A 85 -7.43 -4.76 10.10
CA TYR A 85 -6.50 -4.02 9.24
C TYR A 85 -5.98 -2.78 9.98
N ILE A 86 -6.89 -1.98 10.53
CA ILE A 86 -6.54 -0.77 11.28
C ILE A 86 -5.65 -1.13 12.48
N ASP A 87 -6.00 -2.16 13.23
CA ASP A 87 -5.23 -2.58 14.40
C ASP A 87 -3.79 -2.97 14.03
N VAL A 88 -3.60 -3.71 12.96
CA VAL A 88 -2.26 -4.10 12.49
C VAL A 88 -1.45 -2.87 12.08
N VAL A 89 -2.06 -1.95 11.34
CA VAL A 89 -1.38 -0.73 10.90
C VAL A 89 -0.98 0.12 12.10
N CYS A 90 -1.87 0.30 13.07
CA CYS A 90 -1.56 1.03 14.30
C CYS A 90 -0.42 0.37 15.09
N GLN A 91 -0.46 -0.93 15.23
CA GLN A 91 0.57 -1.68 15.93
C GLN A 91 1.94 -1.54 15.25
N ARG A 92 1.98 -1.68 13.94
CA ARG A 92 3.24 -1.65 13.20
C ARG A 92 3.82 -0.25 13.03
N THR A 93 2.98 0.78 12.98
CA THR A 93 3.45 2.18 12.91
C THR A 93 3.72 2.79 14.27
N GLY A 94 3.15 2.23 15.33
CA GLY A 94 3.21 2.81 16.67
C GLY A 94 2.30 4.03 16.85
N LEU A 95 1.38 4.26 15.91
CA LEU A 95 0.48 5.42 15.95
C LEU A 95 -0.94 5.01 16.33
N PRO A 96 -1.66 5.85 17.10
CA PRO A 96 -3.10 5.62 17.31
C PRO A 96 -3.90 5.85 16.02
N ALA A 97 -5.07 5.23 15.94
CA ALA A 97 -5.90 5.25 14.73
C ALA A 97 -6.35 6.66 14.34
N ASP A 98 -6.47 7.57 15.31
CA ASP A 98 -6.94 8.94 15.12
C ASP A 98 -5.81 9.99 15.10
N ALA A 99 -4.56 9.56 15.12
CA ALA A 99 -3.44 10.50 15.04
C ALA A 99 -3.44 11.22 13.68
N PRO A 100 -3.31 12.55 13.65
CA PRO A 100 -3.25 13.28 12.38
C PRO A 100 -1.97 12.96 11.62
N LEU A 101 -2.11 12.73 10.31
CA LEU A 101 -1.02 12.39 9.42
C LEU A 101 -0.75 13.55 8.47
N SER A 102 0.53 13.73 8.11
CA SER A 102 0.97 14.67 7.10
C SER A 102 1.72 13.92 6.02
N TYR A 103 1.37 14.15 4.77
CA TYR A 103 2.06 13.47 3.65
C TYR A 103 3.54 13.82 3.59
N GLU A 104 3.90 15.04 4.01
CA GLU A 104 5.28 15.53 4.00
C GLU A 104 6.17 14.85 5.07
N ASP A 105 5.55 14.20 6.04
CA ASP A 105 6.28 13.41 7.05
C ASP A 105 6.70 12.07 6.44
N GLN A 106 7.83 12.06 5.74
CA GLN A 106 8.31 10.90 5.02
C GLN A 106 8.46 9.65 5.91
N PRO A 107 9.10 9.71 7.10
CA PRO A 107 9.22 8.52 7.92
C PRO A 107 7.87 7.91 8.29
N THR A 108 6.88 8.74 8.64
CA THR A 108 5.53 8.27 8.97
C THR A 108 4.83 7.69 7.74
N MET A 109 4.94 8.33 6.59
CA MET A 109 4.32 7.82 5.35
C MET A 109 4.94 6.50 4.93
N CYS A 110 6.25 6.37 5.04
CA CYS A 110 6.93 5.10 4.73
C CYS A 110 6.52 3.99 5.69
N ALA A 111 6.38 4.29 6.98
CA ALA A 111 5.89 3.33 7.97
C ALA A 111 4.45 2.91 7.68
N LEU A 112 3.59 3.86 7.31
CA LEU A 112 2.20 3.59 6.95
C LEU A 112 2.13 2.65 5.74
N LEU A 113 2.86 2.96 4.68
CA LEU A 113 2.86 2.12 3.48
C LEU A 113 3.40 0.72 3.77
N ALA A 114 4.48 0.61 4.55
CA ALA A 114 5.05 -0.68 4.93
C ALA A 114 4.03 -1.53 5.71
N ALA A 115 3.31 -0.91 6.64
CA ALA A 115 2.28 -1.59 7.44
C ALA A 115 1.10 -2.04 6.57
N MET A 116 0.63 -1.19 5.66
CA MET A 116 -0.44 -1.54 4.73
C MET A 116 -0.02 -2.69 3.80
N ALA A 117 1.21 -2.66 3.30
CA ALA A 117 1.73 -3.74 2.45
C ALA A 117 1.79 -5.07 3.21
N TYR A 118 2.15 -5.03 4.49
CA TYR A 118 2.16 -6.22 5.32
C TYR A 118 0.76 -6.85 5.43
N VAL A 119 -0.27 -6.04 5.57
CA VAL A 119 -1.65 -6.54 5.59
C VAL A 119 -2.05 -7.07 4.20
N GLU A 120 -1.73 -6.33 3.14
CA GLU A 120 -2.18 -6.66 1.79
C GLU A 120 -1.48 -7.88 1.21
N CYS A 121 -0.19 -8.05 1.42
CA CYS A 121 0.55 -9.13 0.81
C CYS A 121 1.40 -9.97 1.79
N GLY A 122 1.32 -9.71 3.09
CA GLY A 122 1.99 -10.53 4.11
C GLY A 122 3.51 -10.45 4.10
N GLN A 123 4.09 -9.43 3.48
CA GLN A 123 5.54 -9.31 3.31
C GLN A 123 6.05 -8.00 3.89
N VAL A 124 7.27 -8.05 4.45
CA VAL A 124 8.00 -6.84 4.83
C VAL A 124 8.78 -6.38 3.61
N LEU A 125 8.45 -5.19 3.11
CA LEU A 125 9.10 -4.63 1.93
C LEU A 125 10.50 -4.09 2.27
N ASP A 126 11.38 -4.06 1.26
CA ASP A 126 12.68 -3.41 1.36
C ASP A 126 12.49 -1.92 1.61
N GLU A 127 13.02 -1.43 2.73
CA GLU A 127 12.91 -0.03 3.14
C GLU A 127 13.46 0.94 2.08
N LYS A 128 14.55 0.58 1.41
CA LYS A 128 15.14 1.41 0.36
C LYS A 128 14.18 1.61 -0.80
N LYS A 129 13.46 0.56 -1.19
CA LYS A 129 12.47 0.63 -2.26
C LYS A 129 11.28 1.50 -1.88
N ILE A 130 10.87 1.44 -0.61
CA ILE A 130 9.79 2.29 -0.09
C ILE A 130 10.20 3.76 -0.19
N ILE A 131 11.40 4.10 0.28
CA ILE A 131 11.92 5.46 0.22
C ILE A 131 12.05 5.94 -1.23
N GLU A 132 12.55 5.10 -2.13
CA GLU A 132 12.63 5.43 -3.55
C GLU A 132 11.26 5.73 -4.13
N GLY A 133 10.27 4.89 -3.85
CA GLY A 133 8.90 5.10 -4.32
C GLY A 133 8.29 6.40 -3.80
N TYR A 134 8.55 6.75 -2.54
CA TYR A 134 8.12 8.02 -1.97
C TYR A 134 8.73 9.21 -2.71
N LYS A 135 10.03 9.15 -2.99
CA LYS A 135 10.73 10.23 -3.70
C LYS A 135 10.28 10.36 -5.16
N MET A 136 9.86 9.26 -5.77
CA MET A 136 9.36 9.25 -7.15
C MET A 136 7.92 9.78 -7.27
N ALA A 137 7.18 9.80 -6.19
CA ALA A 137 5.76 10.15 -6.19
C ALA A 137 5.50 11.66 -6.42
#